data_9d129c5012f587eaeb5b4a6955165e15
#
_entry.id   9d129c5012f587eaeb5b4a6955165e15
#
_cell.length_a   1.000
_cell.length_b   1.000
_cell.length_c   1.000
_cell.angle_alpha   90.00
_cell.angle_beta   90.00
_cell.angle_gamma   90.00
#
_symmetry.space_group_name_H-M   'P 1'
#
loop_
_entity.id
_entity.type
_entity.pdbx_description
1 polymer ?
#
loop_
_entity_poly.entity_id
_entity_poly.type
_entity_poly.pdbx_seq_one_letter_code
_entity_poly.pdbx_strand_id
1 'polypeptide(L)'
;MASYIDSSAIVSNGTALVIYQKAIGTTSVEIGILSGVLTLCIALGALLGGRLGDCYGRRKVFITTMAMIITGTLLLAFGINFQMLLIGTLFVGLGTGADLPVSLATIAEAATDKNRGKIIGLSNLLWFLGIVMTMAISAMVGGWGQAGAQIMYLHVCLVAAILLLLRCTIPESGLWLSAKQDREKGISSVRAQKTAFKDLIRGKYLWPFVALCIFYSFTNLAANTGGQFGTYIAVNVVGISVEKNSLWNLMTMPVGVVAGIMFMRFVDTKKRMPTFILGAFCFAGGFFLPVIFNFSPISWFSCLFFTALGSGLAFEGIMKVWSQESFPTMLRSTAQGIIVAISRLSCGLLAFVTPLLLDAGPIALYSILSTVVALGLLIGWLCFHGKPRNEFKSEAEPFFEDSPVFHIDTPAAKI
;
A
#
# COMPACT_ATOMS: atom_id res chain seq x y z
N MET A 1 -4.10 -7.72 -10.60
CA MET A 1 -5.47 -7.14 -10.51
C MET A 1 -5.93 -6.82 -9.08
N ALA A 2 -5.54 -7.60 -8.03
CA ALA A 2 -5.83 -7.24 -6.64
C ALA A 2 -5.41 -5.79 -6.32
N SER A 3 -4.20 -5.42 -6.71
CA SER A 3 -3.68 -4.05 -6.51
C SER A 3 -4.50 -2.98 -7.23
N TYR A 4 -5.11 -3.31 -8.38
CA TYR A 4 -6.03 -2.40 -9.08
C TYR A 4 -7.28 -2.15 -8.23
N ILE A 5 -7.90 -3.22 -7.70
CA ILE A 5 -9.09 -3.09 -6.86
C ILE A 5 -8.76 -2.32 -5.57
N ASP A 6 -7.62 -2.59 -4.93
CA ASP A 6 -7.20 -1.89 -3.71
C ASP A 6 -7.13 -0.37 -3.93
N SER A 7 -6.41 0.08 -4.94
CA SER A 7 -6.30 1.51 -5.25
C SER A 7 -7.63 2.12 -5.69
N SER A 8 -8.38 1.44 -6.56
CA SER A 8 -9.66 1.92 -7.04
C SER A 8 -10.69 2.03 -5.93
N ALA A 9 -10.73 1.08 -4.98
CA ALA A 9 -11.64 1.12 -3.84
C ALA A 9 -11.34 2.31 -2.92
N ILE A 10 -10.07 2.56 -2.61
CA ILE A 10 -9.66 3.70 -1.76
C ILE A 10 -10.03 5.03 -2.42
N VAL A 11 -9.69 5.20 -3.70
CA VAL A 11 -9.92 6.45 -4.42
C VAL A 11 -11.40 6.67 -4.72
N SER A 12 -12.13 5.62 -5.11
CA SER A 12 -13.59 5.70 -5.29
C SER A 12 -14.30 6.08 -3.99
N ASN A 13 -13.89 5.47 -2.87
CA ASN A 13 -14.49 5.80 -1.57
C ASN A 13 -14.25 7.28 -1.22
N GLY A 14 -13.01 7.78 -1.31
CA GLY A 14 -12.69 9.17 -1.01
C GLY A 14 -13.45 10.19 -1.88
N THR A 15 -13.72 9.86 -3.14
CA THR A 15 -14.42 10.76 -4.06
C THR A 15 -15.95 10.62 -3.96
N ALA A 16 -16.47 9.39 -3.92
CA ALA A 16 -17.90 9.12 -3.87
C ALA A 16 -18.54 9.62 -2.56
N LEU A 17 -17.83 9.54 -1.43
CA LEU A 17 -18.33 10.07 -0.15
C LEU A 17 -18.54 11.59 -0.19
N VAL A 18 -17.72 12.34 -0.93
CA VAL A 18 -17.92 13.78 -1.12
C VAL A 18 -19.16 14.07 -1.98
N ILE A 19 -19.43 13.22 -2.98
CA ILE A 19 -20.65 13.32 -3.78
C ILE A 19 -21.86 12.98 -2.91
N TYR A 20 -21.80 11.95 -2.07
CA TYR A 20 -22.85 11.57 -1.13
C TYR A 20 -23.08 12.61 -0.04
N GLN A 21 -22.06 13.38 0.37
CA GLN A 21 -22.24 14.52 1.27
C GLN A 21 -23.30 15.51 0.73
N LYS A 22 -23.27 15.78 -0.57
CA LYS A 22 -24.21 16.68 -1.24
C LYS A 22 -25.54 16.01 -1.61
N ALA A 23 -25.52 14.72 -1.95
CA ALA A 23 -26.68 14.01 -2.49
C ALA A 23 -27.56 13.38 -1.41
N ILE A 24 -26.97 12.84 -0.34
CA ILE A 24 -27.67 12.09 0.73
C ILE A 24 -27.57 12.82 2.08
N GLY A 25 -26.71 13.87 2.17
CA GLY A 25 -26.55 14.65 3.39
C GLY A 25 -25.65 13.97 4.44
N THR A 26 -24.68 13.14 4.01
CA THR A 26 -23.70 12.55 4.94
C THR A 26 -22.88 13.65 5.61
N THR A 27 -22.66 13.51 6.91
CA THR A 27 -21.91 14.47 7.70
C THR A 27 -20.39 14.28 7.56
N SER A 28 -19.60 15.31 7.89
CA SER A 28 -18.14 15.22 7.93
C SER A 28 -17.67 14.09 8.87
N VAL A 29 -18.34 13.90 10.00
CA VAL A 29 -18.05 12.82 10.96
C VAL A 29 -18.27 11.45 10.34
N GLU A 30 -19.39 11.25 9.64
CA GLU A 30 -19.71 9.99 8.95
C GLU A 30 -18.68 9.68 7.85
N ILE A 31 -18.24 10.67 7.08
CA ILE A 31 -17.16 10.52 6.10
C ILE A 31 -15.85 10.06 6.78
N GLY A 32 -15.52 10.66 7.92
CA GLY A 32 -14.35 10.27 8.71
C GLY A 32 -14.44 8.82 9.20
N ILE A 33 -15.61 8.42 9.73
CA ILE A 33 -15.84 7.04 10.19
C ILE A 33 -15.71 6.06 9.01
N LEU A 34 -16.37 6.31 7.88
CA LEU A 34 -16.31 5.44 6.71
C LEU A 34 -14.89 5.29 6.17
N SER A 35 -14.14 6.39 6.06
CA SER A 35 -12.75 6.38 5.59
C SER A 35 -11.81 5.67 6.57
N GLY A 36 -11.99 5.91 7.87
CA GLY A 36 -11.23 5.24 8.94
C GLY A 36 -11.49 3.74 8.97
N VAL A 37 -12.76 3.34 8.94
CA VAL A 37 -13.20 1.94 8.90
C VAL A 37 -12.66 1.23 7.67
N LEU A 38 -12.71 1.85 6.49
CA LEU A 38 -12.13 1.27 5.27
C LEU A 38 -10.65 0.91 5.49
N THR A 39 -9.85 1.87 5.96
CA THR A 39 -8.40 1.70 6.12
C THR A 39 -8.08 0.66 7.19
N LEU A 40 -8.79 0.66 8.32
CA LEU A 40 -8.61 -0.34 9.38
C LEU A 40 -9.03 -1.73 8.93
N CYS A 41 -10.13 -1.84 8.18
CA CYS A 41 -10.59 -3.12 7.63
C CYS A 41 -9.61 -3.65 6.58
N ILE A 42 -9.00 -2.79 5.75
CA ILE A 42 -7.91 -3.20 4.85
C ILE A 42 -6.73 -3.75 5.65
N ALA A 43 -6.30 -3.08 6.73
CA ALA A 43 -5.21 -3.55 7.58
C ALA A 43 -5.52 -4.91 8.24
N LEU A 44 -6.71 -5.06 8.82
CA LEU A 44 -7.18 -6.31 9.42
C LEU A 44 -7.33 -7.41 8.38
N GLY A 45 -7.92 -7.09 7.23
CA GLY A 45 -8.04 -8.01 6.10
C GLY A 45 -6.68 -8.53 5.65
N ALA A 46 -5.68 -7.67 5.52
CA ALA A 46 -4.33 -8.04 5.12
C ALA A 46 -3.65 -8.98 6.13
N LEU A 47 -3.82 -8.73 7.43
CA LEU A 47 -3.30 -9.60 8.49
C LEU A 47 -3.97 -10.98 8.47
N LEU A 48 -5.28 -11.02 8.31
CA LEU A 48 -6.06 -12.26 8.32
C LEU A 48 -5.92 -13.02 6.99
N GLY A 49 -5.92 -12.32 5.86
CA GLY A 49 -5.95 -12.92 4.53
C GLY A 49 -4.76 -13.83 4.24
N GLY A 50 -3.54 -13.40 4.60
CA GLY A 50 -2.35 -14.23 4.48
C GLY A 50 -2.50 -15.57 5.23
N ARG A 51 -2.96 -15.52 6.47
CA ARG A 51 -3.17 -16.71 7.31
C ARG A 51 -4.32 -17.59 6.78
N LEU A 52 -5.43 -16.98 6.36
CA LEU A 52 -6.56 -17.72 5.79
C LEU A 52 -6.16 -18.42 4.49
N GLY A 53 -5.36 -17.76 3.63
CA GLY A 53 -4.80 -18.34 2.43
C GLY A 53 -3.91 -19.56 2.71
N ASP A 54 -3.11 -19.51 3.77
CA ASP A 54 -2.27 -20.62 4.18
C ASP A 54 -3.05 -21.78 4.79
N CYS A 55 -4.14 -21.52 5.51
CA CYS A 55 -4.96 -22.54 6.18
C CYS A 55 -5.99 -23.19 5.23
N TYR A 56 -6.70 -22.39 4.44
CA TYR A 56 -7.87 -22.84 3.66
C TYR A 56 -7.61 -22.99 2.17
N GLY A 57 -6.48 -22.53 1.67
CA GLY A 57 -6.10 -22.53 0.25
C GLY A 57 -6.35 -21.19 -0.42
N ARG A 58 -5.60 -20.96 -1.50
CA ARG A 58 -5.60 -19.66 -2.20
C ARG A 58 -6.93 -19.40 -2.90
N ARG A 59 -7.46 -20.43 -3.60
CA ARG A 59 -8.69 -20.34 -4.39
C ARG A 59 -9.91 -19.99 -3.54
N LYS A 60 -10.09 -20.63 -2.37
CA LYS A 60 -11.23 -20.37 -1.48
C LYS A 60 -11.22 -18.93 -0.98
N VAL A 61 -10.07 -18.45 -0.55
CA VAL A 61 -9.93 -17.06 -0.07
C VAL A 61 -10.22 -16.08 -1.21
N PHE A 62 -9.74 -16.33 -2.43
CA PHE A 62 -10.02 -15.49 -3.59
C PHE A 62 -11.51 -15.36 -3.89
N ILE A 63 -12.26 -16.47 -3.87
CA ILE A 63 -13.69 -16.45 -4.14
C ILE A 63 -14.41 -15.65 -3.04
N THR A 64 -14.07 -15.89 -1.78
CA THR A 64 -14.68 -15.20 -0.65
C THR A 64 -14.38 -13.70 -0.67
N THR A 65 -13.14 -13.30 -0.90
CA THR A 65 -12.75 -11.88 -0.95
C THR A 65 -13.44 -11.14 -2.09
N MET A 66 -13.52 -11.74 -3.29
CA MET A 66 -14.24 -11.13 -4.42
C MET A 66 -15.74 -11.01 -4.13
N ALA A 67 -16.36 -12.04 -3.56
CA ALA A 67 -17.77 -11.98 -3.16
C ALA A 67 -18.01 -10.86 -2.12
N MET A 68 -17.12 -10.70 -1.14
CA MET A 68 -17.17 -9.60 -0.18
C MET A 68 -17.07 -8.23 -0.86
N ILE A 69 -16.10 -8.05 -1.78
CA ILE A 69 -15.91 -6.80 -2.50
C ILE A 69 -17.15 -6.46 -3.36
N ILE A 70 -17.69 -7.43 -4.09
CA ILE A 70 -18.91 -7.24 -4.92
C ILE A 70 -20.08 -6.83 -4.03
N THR A 71 -20.34 -7.58 -2.96
CA THR A 71 -21.44 -7.26 -2.03
C THR A 71 -21.25 -5.89 -1.42
N GLY A 72 -20.05 -5.57 -0.95
CA GLY A 72 -19.73 -4.29 -0.33
C GLY A 72 -19.86 -3.11 -1.30
N THR A 73 -19.37 -3.24 -2.54
CA THR A 73 -19.48 -2.19 -3.55
C THR A 73 -20.91 -1.98 -4.02
N LEU A 74 -21.75 -3.01 -4.08
CA LEU A 74 -23.19 -2.87 -4.34
C LEU A 74 -23.90 -2.13 -3.20
N LEU A 75 -23.58 -2.47 -1.94
CA LEU A 75 -24.12 -1.75 -0.78
C LEU A 75 -23.70 -0.28 -0.78
N LEU A 76 -22.49 0.04 -1.21
CA LEU A 76 -22.02 1.42 -1.34
C LEU A 76 -22.66 2.15 -2.52
N ALA A 77 -22.85 1.48 -3.67
CA ALA A 77 -23.46 2.08 -4.84
C ALA A 77 -24.94 2.41 -4.62
N PHE A 78 -25.69 1.55 -3.95
CA PHE A 78 -27.12 1.72 -3.71
C PHE A 78 -27.44 2.15 -2.27
N GLY A 79 -26.43 2.58 -1.49
CA GLY A 79 -26.58 3.04 -0.12
C GLY A 79 -27.43 4.30 -0.03
N ILE A 80 -28.45 4.24 0.83
CA ILE A 80 -29.39 5.34 1.10
C ILE A 80 -29.24 5.92 2.50
N ASN A 81 -28.47 5.27 3.35
CA ASN A 81 -28.22 5.66 4.73
C ASN A 81 -26.82 5.27 5.19
N PHE A 82 -26.38 5.88 6.30
CA PHE A 82 -25.06 5.66 6.87
C PHE A 82 -24.77 4.19 7.20
N GLN A 83 -25.77 3.44 7.77
CA GLN A 83 -25.54 2.05 8.16
C GLN A 83 -25.22 1.16 6.95
N MET A 84 -25.92 1.38 5.83
CA MET A 84 -25.68 0.63 4.59
C MET A 84 -24.31 0.94 4.01
N LEU A 85 -23.90 2.22 4.03
CA LEU A 85 -22.54 2.64 3.63
C LEU A 85 -21.47 2.03 4.56
N LEU A 86 -21.74 1.99 5.86
CA LEU A 86 -20.80 1.41 6.83
C LEU A 86 -20.60 -0.10 6.60
N ILE A 87 -21.67 -0.86 6.44
CA ILE A 87 -21.59 -2.29 6.15
C ILE A 87 -20.88 -2.53 4.82
N GLY A 88 -21.21 -1.75 3.78
CA GLY A 88 -20.52 -1.81 2.49
C GLY A 88 -19.02 -1.56 2.62
N THR A 89 -18.63 -0.55 3.39
CA THR A 89 -17.23 -0.21 3.67
C THR A 89 -16.48 -1.32 4.41
N LEU A 90 -17.12 -1.97 5.41
CA LEU A 90 -16.56 -3.13 6.11
C LEU A 90 -16.24 -4.28 5.14
N PHE A 91 -17.21 -4.63 4.28
CA PHE A 91 -17.03 -5.70 3.30
C PHE A 91 -15.94 -5.37 2.28
N VAL A 92 -15.92 -4.17 1.73
CA VAL A 92 -14.89 -3.74 0.77
C VAL A 92 -13.51 -3.74 1.44
N GLY A 93 -13.38 -3.15 2.64
CA GLY A 93 -12.11 -3.06 3.34
C GLY A 93 -11.52 -4.43 3.68
N LEU A 94 -12.31 -5.32 4.31
CA LEU A 94 -11.87 -6.67 4.66
C LEU A 94 -11.55 -7.50 3.42
N GLY A 95 -12.40 -7.44 2.39
CA GLY A 95 -12.22 -8.18 1.14
C GLY A 95 -10.96 -7.75 0.40
N THR A 96 -10.75 -6.44 0.22
CA THR A 96 -9.60 -5.86 -0.50
C THR A 96 -8.31 -6.14 0.26
N GLY A 97 -8.32 -5.92 1.59
CA GLY A 97 -7.17 -6.18 2.44
C GLY A 97 -6.75 -7.65 2.42
N ALA A 98 -7.68 -8.59 2.50
CA ALA A 98 -7.37 -10.01 2.51
C ALA A 98 -6.93 -10.54 1.13
N ASP A 99 -7.42 -9.95 0.04
CA ASP A 99 -7.09 -10.36 -1.32
C ASP A 99 -5.62 -10.10 -1.69
N LEU A 100 -5.07 -8.97 -1.28
CA LEU A 100 -3.74 -8.51 -1.71
C LEU A 100 -2.61 -9.48 -1.33
N PRO A 101 -2.43 -9.90 -0.06
CA PRO A 101 -1.34 -10.81 0.33
C PRO A 101 -1.48 -12.20 -0.31
N VAL A 102 -2.71 -12.70 -0.45
CA VAL A 102 -2.96 -14.01 -1.07
C VAL A 102 -2.65 -13.97 -2.57
N SER A 103 -3.01 -12.88 -3.25
CA SER A 103 -2.68 -12.67 -4.67
C SER A 103 -1.18 -12.57 -4.90
N LEU A 104 -0.45 -11.83 -4.06
CA LEU A 104 1.01 -11.71 -4.16
C LEU A 104 1.71 -13.05 -3.90
N ALA A 105 1.25 -13.82 -2.91
CA ALA A 105 1.78 -15.15 -2.63
C ALA A 105 1.57 -16.09 -3.83
N THR A 106 0.35 -16.13 -4.39
CA THR A 106 0.03 -16.96 -5.57
C THR A 106 0.88 -16.59 -6.78
N ILE A 107 1.10 -15.29 -7.03
CA ILE A 107 1.96 -14.80 -8.09
C ILE A 107 3.41 -15.24 -7.85
N ALA A 108 3.92 -15.11 -6.62
CA ALA A 108 5.27 -15.52 -6.27
C ALA A 108 5.48 -17.04 -6.40
N GLU A 109 4.46 -17.84 -6.08
CA GLU A 109 4.44 -19.30 -6.22
C GLU A 109 4.40 -19.75 -7.69
N ALA A 110 3.68 -19.04 -8.55
CA ALA A 110 3.57 -19.33 -9.97
C ALA A 110 4.73 -18.77 -10.81
N ALA A 111 5.45 -17.78 -10.31
CA ALA A 111 6.54 -17.12 -11.03
C ALA A 111 7.86 -17.89 -10.93
N THR A 112 8.63 -17.88 -12.03
CA THR A 112 10.01 -18.39 -12.02
C THR A 112 10.96 -17.34 -11.43
N ASP A 113 12.12 -17.75 -10.94
CA ASP A 113 13.13 -16.82 -10.37
C ASP A 113 13.56 -15.71 -11.37
N LYS A 114 13.50 -16.01 -12.68
CA LYS A 114 13.87 -15.07 -13.74
C LYS A 114 12.81 -13.96 -13.98
N ASN A 115 11.54 -14.20 -13.65
CA ASN A 115 10.45 -13.26 -13.98
C ASN A 115 9.65 -12.77 -12.76
N ARG A 116 9.94 -13.27 -11.54
CA ARG A 116 9.24 -12.91 -10.30
C ARG A 116 9.22 -11.40 -10.06
N GLY A 117 10.36 -10.72 -10.20
CA GLY A 117 10.47 -9.28 -10.04
C GLY A 117 9.63 -8.50 -11.05
N LYS A 118 9.60 -8.93 -12.31
CA LYS A 118 8.78 -8.32 -13.36
C LYS A 118 7.29 -8.43 -13.07
N ILE A 119 6.85 -9.59 -12.59
CA ILE A 119 5.43 -9.83 -12.30
C ILE A 119 4.98 -9.07 -11.06
N ILE A 120 5.84 -8.96 -10.03
CA ILE A 120 5.59 -8.10 -8.87
C ILE A 120 5.55 -6.62 -9.30
N GLY A 121 6.45 -6.20 -10.18
CA GLY A 121 6.45 -4.86 -10.78
C GLY A 121 5.17 -4.55 -11.54
N LEU A 122 4.61 -5.52 -12.27
CA LEU A 122 3.31 -5.39 -12.93
C LEU A 122 2.18 -5.11 -11.92
N SER A 123 2.25 -5.70 -10.72
CA SER A 123 1.27 -5.41 -9.66
C SER A 123 1.27 -3.92 -9.26
N ASN A 124 2.43 -3.27 -9.22
CA ASN A 124 2.51 -1.83 -8.96
C ASN A 124 1.93 -1.01 -10.12
N LEU A 125 2.20 -1.39 -11.37
CA LEU A 125 1.60 -0.72 -12.54
C LEU A 125 0.07 -0.82 -12.52
N LEU A 126 -0.47 -1.97 -12.14
CA LEU A 126 -1.91 -2.16 -12.01
C LEU A 126 -2.50 -1.34 -10.86
N TRP A 127 -1.74 -1.10 -9.78
CA TRP A 127 -2.14 -0.19 -8.70
C TRP A 127 -2.28 1.25 -9.21
N PHE A 128 -1.29 1.75 -9.95
CA PHE A 128 -1.37 3.07 -10.59
C PHE A 128 -2.51 3.15 -11.61
N LEU A 129 -2.70 2.11 -12.42
CA LEU A 129 -3.81 2.06 -13.39
C LEU A 129 -5.17 2.17 -12.71
N GLY A 130 -5.34 1.55 -11.53
CA GLY A 130 -6.56 1.68 -10.72
C GLY A 130 -6.85 3.12 -10.32
N ILE A 131 -5.84 3.87 -9.88
CA ILE A 131 -6.00 5.30 -9.57
C ILE A 131 -6.38 6.09 -10.82
N VAL A 132 -5.63 5.91 -11.93
CA VAL A 132 -5.87 6.64 -13.19
C VAL A 132 -7.29 6.40 -13.70
N MET A 133 -7.73 5.15 -13.75
CA MET A 133 -9.07 4.80 -14.21
C MET A 133 -10.16 5.38 -13.31
N THR A 134 -9.99 5.31 -11.99
CA THR A 134 -10.95 5.88 -11.05
C THR A 134 -11.03 7.40 -11.18
N MET A 135 -9.88 8.09 -11.32
CA MET A 135 -9.85 9.54 -11.52
C MET A 135 -10.43 9.94 -12.88
N ALA A 136 -10.21 9.14 -13.93
CA ALA A 136 -10.83 9.37 -15.24
C ALA A 136 -12.36 9.25 -15.17
N ILE A 137 -12.89 8.21 -14.54
CA ILE A 137 -14.32 8.05 -14.31
C ILE A 137 -14.86 9.22 -13.48
N SER A 138 -14.18 9.58 -12.39
CA SER A 138 -14.57 10.70 -11.53
C SER A 138 -14.59 12.03 -12.29
N ALA A 139 -13.64 12.26 -13.21
CA ALA A 139 -13.64 13.46 -14.03
C ALA A 139 -14.82 13.52 -15.00
N MET A 140 -15.34 12.36 -15.46
CA MET A 140 -16.47 12.29 -16.40
C MET A 140 -17.81 12.38 -15.69
N VAL A 141 -17.96 11.76 -14.52
CA VAL A 141 -19.28 11.58 -13.87
C VAL A 141 -19.40 12.30 -12.53
N GLY A 142 -18.38 12.97 -12.05
CA GLY A 142 -18.35 13.62 -10.73
C GLY A 142 -19.44 14.67 -10.53
N GLY A 143 -19.90 15.32 -11.60
CA GLY A 143 -20.99 16.29 -11.61
C GLY A 143 -22.40 15.69 -11.70
N TRP A 144 -22.53 14.35 -11.85
CA TRP A 144 -23.84 13.69 -12.02
C TRP A 144 -24.54 13.41 -10.69
N GLY A 145 -24.07 14.00 -9.59
CA GLY A 145 -24.64 13.78 -8.26
C GLY A 145 -24.58 12.31 -7.84
N GLN A 146 -25.63 11.80 -7.22
CA GLN A 146 -25.68 10.44 -6.72
C GLN A 146 -25.31 9.37 -7.77
N ALA A 147 -25.77 9.55 -9.02
CA ALA A 147 -25.44 8.63 -10.11
C ALA A 147 -23.94 8.55 -10.39
N GLY A 148 -23.20 9.65 -10.24
CA GLY A 148 -21.75 9.67 -10.36
C GLY A 148 -21.06 8.80 -9.31
N ALA A 149 -21.48 8.90 -8.04
CA ALA A 149 -20.97 8.06 -6.97
C ALA A 149 -21.28 6.57 -7.20
N GLN A 150 -22.50 6.27 -7.68
CA GLN A 150 -22.92 4.90 -8.03
C GLN A 150 -22.01 4.31 -9.12
N ILE A 151 -21.75 5.05 -10.19
CA ILE A 151 -20.90 4.59 -11.30
C ILE A 151 -19.48 4.30 -10.80
N MET A 152 -18.92 5.11 -9.89
CA MET A 152 -17.59 4.88 -9.33
C MET A 152 -17.51 3.56 -8.54
N TYR A 153 -18.52 3.24 -7.73
CA TYR A 153 -18.56 1.96 -7.03
C TYR A 153 -18.88 0.78 -7.95
N LEU A 154 -19.78 0.96 -8.93
CA LEU A 154 -20.14 -0.07 -9.91
C LEU A 154 -18.97 -0.42 -10.82
N HIS A 155 -18.07 0.52 -11.13
CA HIS A 155 -16.83 0.23 -11.83
C HIS A 155 -15.97 -0.78 -11.04
N VAL A 156 -15.77 -0.58 -9.73
CA VAL A 156 -15.02 -1.51 -8.87
C VAL A 156 -15.74 -2.86 -8.77
N CYS A 157 -17.07 -2.85 -8.65
CA CYS A 157 -17.92 -4.03 -8.66
C CYS A 157 -17.75 -4.85 -9.95
N LEU A 158 -17.77 -4.21 -11.10
CA LEU A 158 -17.61 -4.86 -12.42
C LEU A 158 -16.24 -5.54 -12.53
N VAL A 159 -15.17 -4.83 -12.14
CA VAL A 159 -13.82 -5.41 -12.14
C VAL A 159 -13.72 -6.60 -11.18
N ALA A 160 -14.30 -6.50 -9.99
CA ALA A 160 -14.33 -7.59 -9.02
C ALA A 160 -15.13 -8.79 -9.54
N ALA A 161 -16.27 -8.57 -10.23
CA ALA A 161 -17.08 -9.62 -10.83
C ALA A 161 -16.31 -10.36 -11.97
N ILE A 162 -15.66 -9.62 -12.86
CA ILE A 162 -14.81 -10.20 -13.90
C ILE A 162 -13.69 -11.04 -13.27
N LEU A 163 -13.04 -10.52 -12.23
CA LEU A 163 -11.98 -11.24 -11.54
C LEU A 163 -12.50 -12.48 -10.80
N LEU A 164 -13.70 -12.43 -10.21
CA LEU A 164 -14.32 -13.60 -9.61
C LEU A 164 -14.49 -14.72 -10.64
N LEU A 165 -15.02 -14.41 -11.82
CA LEU A 165 -15.20 -15.38 -12.90
C LEU A 165 -13.85 -15.99 -13.33
N LEU A 166 -12.83 -15.13 -13.55
CA LEU A 166 -11.49 -15.58 -13.92
C LEU A 166 -10.83 -16.44 -12.81
N ARG A 167 -11.02 -16.09 -11.54
CA ARG A 167 -10.45 -16.82 -10.40
C ARG A 167 -11.14 -18.16 -10.14
N CYS A 168 -12.40 -18.31 -10.51
CA CYS A 168 -13.08 -19.61 -10.45
C CYS A 168 -12.45 -20.65 -11.37
N THR A 169 -11.78 -20.24 -12.46
CA THR A 169 -11.09 -21.13 -13.38
C THR A 169 -9.65 -21.47 -12.95
N ILE A 170 -9.06 -20.72 -12.02
CA ILE A 170 -7.68 -20.96 -11.56
C ILE A 170 -7.66 -22.18 -10.63
N PRO A 171 -6.80 -23.20 -10.89
CA PRO A 171 -6.61 -24.32 -9.98
C PRO A 171 -5.95 -23.87 -8.67
N GLU A 172 -6.07 -24.69 -7.63
CA GLU A 172 -5.36 -24.44 -6.37
C GLU A 172 -3.84 -24.53 -6.57
N SER A 173 -3.08 -23.77 -5.78
CA SER A 173 -1.61 -23.76 -5.85
C SER A 173 -1.02 -25.15 -5.58
N GLY A 174 -0.23 -25.65 -6.54
CA GLY A 174 0.45 -26.94 -6.40
C GLY A 174 1.44 -26.96 -5.22
N LEU A 175 2.12 -25.84 -4.97
CA LEU A 175 3.01 -25.70 -3.81
C LEU A 175 2.25 -25.72 -2.48
N TRP A 176 1.05 -25.14 -2.44
CA TRP A 176 0.21 -25.21 -1.26
C TRP A 176 -0.33 -26.62 -1.02
N LEU A 177 -0.76 -27.33 -2.08
CA LEU A 177 -1.24 -28.71 -1.98
C LEU A 177 -0.16 -29.65 -1.47
N SER A 178 1.08 -29.54 -1.97
CA SER A 178 2.22 -30.32 -1.49
C SER A 178 2.55 -30.01 -0.03
N ALA A 179 2.59 -28.72 0.34
CA ALA A 179 2.84 -28.31 1.72
C ALA A 179 1.75 -28.80 2.69
N LYS A 180 0.49 -28.88 2.24
CA LYS A 180 -0.61 -29.43 3.03
C LYS A 180 -0.43 -30.93 3.23
N GLN A 181 -0.08 -31.68 2.20
CA GLN A 181 0.19 -33.11 2.28
C GLN A 181 1.37 -33.43 3.21
N ASP A 182 2.45 -32.62 3.16
CA ASP A 182 3.60 -32.76 4.05
C ASP A 182 3.21 -32.56 5.52
N ARG A 183 2.36 -31.57 5.81
CA ARG A 183 1.81 -31.35 7.17
C ARG A 183 0.96 -32.52 7.65
N GLU A 184 0.11 -33.06 6.80
CA GLU A 184 -0.74 -34.22 7.11
C GLU A 184 0.10 -35.49 7.38
N LYS A 185 1.26 -35.61 6.73
CA LYS A 185 2.23 -36.70 6.95
C LYS A 185 3.20 -36.45 8.11
N GLY A 186 3.12 -35.32 8.81
CA GLY A 186 4.00 -34.97 9.93
C GLY A 186 5.45 -34.68 9.53
N ILE A 187 5.71 -34.43 8.24
CA ILE A 187 7.05 -34.10 7.73
C ILE A 187 7.34 -32.64 8.02
N SER A 188 8.27 -32.36 8.95
CA SER A 188 8.77 -31.01 9.21
C SER A 188 9.68 -30.58 8.06
N SER A 189 9.13 -29.87 7.06
CA SER A 189 9.95 -29.29 6.00
C SER A 189 10.69 -28.05 6.53
N VAL A 190 11.91 -27.81 6.02
CA VAL A 190 12.80 -26.68 6.34
C VAL A 190 12.10 -25.30 6.17
N ARG A 191 10.99 -25.24 5.42
CA ARG A 191 10.15 -24.04 5.24
C ARG A 191 9.21 -23.73 6.42
N ALA A 192 9.14 -24.62 7.42
CA ALA A 192 8.29 -24.49 8.61
C ALA A 192 9.03 -23.98 9.85
N GLN A 193 10.30 -23.60 9.75
CA GLN A 193 10.98 -22.98 10.87
C GLN A 193 10.33 -21.64 11.21
N LYS A 194 9.75 -21.57 12.39
CA LYS A 194 9.23 -20.36 13.02
C LYS A 194 10.41 -19.40 13.26
N THR A 195 10.76 -18.60 12.26
CA THR A 195 11.55 -17.38 12.51
C THR A 195 10.69 -16.50 13.39
N ALA A 196 11.15 -16.29 14.60
CA ALA A 196 10.34 -15.68 15.61
C ALA A 196 10.30 -14.16 15.37
N PHE A 197 9.10 -13.57 15.45
CA PHE A 197 8.88 -12.13 15.60
C PHE A 197 9.85 -11.48 16.62
N LYS A 198 10.29 -12.26 17.63
CA LYS A 198 11.30 -11.85 18.62
C LYS A 198 12.62 -11.40 17.99
N ASP A 199 13.00 -11.92 16.81
CA ASP A 199 14.28 -11.62 16.17
C ASP A 199 14.28 -10.21 15.54
N LEU A 200 13.07 -9.69 15.16
CA LEU A 200 12.92 -8.32 14.68
C LEU A 200 13.04 -7.29 15.81
N ILE A 201 12.63 -7.66 17.02
CA ILE A 201 12.56 -6.76 18.19
C ILE A 201 13.87 -6.83 19.01
N ARG A 202 14.81 -7.69 18.65
CA ARG A 202 16.07 -7.88 19.38
C ARG A 202 17.28 -7.81 18.46
N GLY A 203 18.38 -7.27 18.98
CA GLY A 203 19.66 -7.25 18.30
C GLY A 203 19.78 -6.23 17.18
N LYS A 204 20.53 -6.58 16.13
CA LYS A 204 20.93 -5.67 15.04
C LYS A 204 19.79 -5.20 14.12
N TYR A 205 18.65 -5.90 14.13
CA TYR A 205 17.51 -5.61 13.25
C TYR A 205 16.50 -4.64 13.85
N LEU A 206 16.50 -4.43 15.19
CA LEU A 206 15.55 -3.55 15.86
C LEU A 206 15.58 -2.12 15.31
N TRP A 207 16.77 -1.54 15.20
CA TRP A 207 16.91 -0.14 14.80
C TRP A 207 16.44 0.14 13.37
N PRO A 208 16.88 -0.62 12.32
CA PRO A 208 16.32 -0.45 10.98
C PRO A 208 14.82 -0.73 10.93
N PHE A 209 14.30 -1.67 11.71
CA PHE A 209 12.87 -1.97 11.77
C PHE A 209 12.06 -0.77 12.31
N VAL A 210 12.46 -0.22 13.46
CA VAL A 210 11.81 0.96 14.05
C VAL A 210 11.92 2.17 13.13
N ALA A 211 13.09 2.41 12.54
CA ALA A 211 13.30 3.51 11.60
C ALA A 211 12.38 3.41 10.37
N LEU A 212 12.21 2.22 9.81
CA LEU A 212 11.31 1.98 8.69
C LEU A 212 9.82 2.11 9.09
N CYS A 213 9.46 1.64 10.29
CA CYS A 213 8.10 1.85 10.81
C CYS A 213 7.77 3.34 10.93
N ILE A 214 8.67 4.14 11.50
CA ILE A 214 8.46 5.60 11.65
C ILE A 214 8.47 6.26 10.27
N PHE A 215 9.47 6.00 9.45
CA PHE A 215 9.58 6.58 8.11
C PHE A 215 8.31 6.34 7.30
N TYR A 216 7.88 5.08 7.21
CA TYR A 216 6.75 4.73 6.36
C TYR A 216 5.41 5.17 6.96
N SER A 217 5.22 5.07 8.28
CA SER A 217 4.01 5.57 8.92
C SER A 217 3.87 7.08 8.74
N PHE A 218 4.93 7.85 8.96
CA PHE A 218 4.89 9.30 8.89
C PHE A 218 4.66 9.81 7.46
N THR A 219 5.34 9.23 6.49
CA THR A 219 5.14 9.59 5.08
C THR A 219 3.79 9.13 4.55
N ASN A 220 3.29 7.97 5.00
CA ASN A 220 2.02 7.42 4.56
C ASN A 220 0.81 8.14 5.19
N LEU A 221 0.93 8.71 6.40
CA LEU A 221 -0.14 9.53 7.00
C LEU A 221 -0.59 10.63 6.03
N ALA A 222 0.33 11.39 5.48
CA ALA A 222 0.02 12.46 4.54
C ALA A 222 -0.44 11.92 3.18
N ALA A 223 0.22 10.89 2.65
CA ALA A 223 -0.15 10.27 1.37
C ALA A 223 -1.57 9.68 1.43
N ASN A 224 -1.91 8.98 2.52
CA ASN A 224 -3.23 8.38 2.73
C ASN A 224 -4.32 9.45 2.92
N THR A 225 -4.01 10.53 3.68
CA THR A 225 -4.92 11.68 3.83
C THR A 225 -5.18 12.33 2.47
N GLY A 226 -4.15 12.56 1.66
CA GLY A 226 -4.30 13.07 0.29
C GLY A 226 -5.13 12.15 -0.60
N GLY A 227 -4.92 10.83 -0.51
CA GLY A 227 -5.66 9.84 -1.29
C GLY A 227 -7.14 9.73 -0.91
N GLN A 228 -7.48 9.76 0.38
CA GLN A 228 -8.86 9.60 0.85
C GLN A 228 -9.61 10.93 0.98
N PHE A 229 -8.96 11.97 1.43
CA PHE A 229 -9.59 13.26 1.70
C PHE A 229 -9.22 14.36 0.69
N GLY A 230 -8.38 14.06 -0.31
CA GLY A 230 -7.97 15.03 -1.32
C GLY A 230 -9.16 15.67 -2.05
N THR A 231 -10.16 14.89 -2.44
CA THR A 231 -11.38 15.41 -3.06
C THR A 231 -12.24 16.19 -2.06
N TYR A 232 -12.33 15.74 -0.80
CA TYR A 232 -13.03 16.47 0.26
C TYR A 232 -12.41 17.86 0.47
N ILE A 233 -11.09 17.93 0.56
CA ILE A 233 -10.33 19.18 0.73
C ILE A 233 -10.55 20.10 -0.49
N ALA A 234 -10.41 19.54 -1.69
CA ALA A 234 -10.61 20.27 -2.93
C ALA A 234 -12.01 20.92 -3.02
N VAL A 235 -13.04 20.22 -2.59
CA VAL A 235 -14.44 20.70 -2.69
C VAL A 235 -14.82 21.61 -1.53
N ASN A 236 -14.53 21.21 -0.30
CA ASN A 236 -15.02 21.89 0.90
C ASN A 236 -14.08 22.99 1.42
N VAL A 237 -12.76 22.93 1.10
CA VAL A 237 -11.76 23.90 1.57
C VAL A 237 -11.31 24.80 0.42
N VAL A 238 -10.92 24.21 -0.73
CA VAL A 238 -10.41 24.98 -1.88
C VAL A 238 -11.55 25.56 -2.72
N GLY A 239 -12.76 24.95 -2.69
CA GLY A 239 -13.94 25.39 -3.44
C GLY A 239 -13.93 25.04 -4.92
N ILE A 240 -13.20 23.99 -5.33
CA ILE A 240 -13.22 23.48 -6.73
C ILE A 240 -14.14 22.26 -6.87
N SER A 241 -14.63 22.01 -8.09
CA SER A 241 -15.48 20.86 -8.33
C SER A 241 -14.72 19.53 -8.29
N VAL A 242 -15.45 18.42 -8.10
CA VAL A 242 -14.91 17.05 -8.11
C VAL A 242 -14.21 16.76 -9.43
N GLU A 243 -14.84 17.13 -10.56
CA GLU A 243 -14.32 16.91 -11.90
C GLU A 243 -12.98 17.64 -12.09
N LYS A 244 -12.93 18.92 -11.67
CA LYS A 244 -11.73 19.74 -11.79
C LYS A 244 -10.58 19.18 -10.96
N ASN A 245 -10.85 18.76 -9.72
CA ASN A 245 -9.87 18.10 -8.88
C ASN A 245 -9.36 16.80 -9.51
N SER A 246 -10.26 15.99 -10.05
CA SER A 246 -9.93 14.72 -10.71
C SER A 246 -9.08 14.93 -11.98
N LEU A 247 -9.41 15.94 -12.79
CA LEU A 247 -8.59 16.35 -13.94
C LEU A 247 -7.19 16.78 -13.51
N TRP A 248 -7.06 17.56 -12.44
CA TRP A 248 -5.76 17.99 -11.92
C TRP A 248 -4.92 16.82 -11.42
N ASN A 249 -5.52 15.85 -10.73
CA ASN A 249 -4.86 14.61 -10.36
C ASN A 249 -4.38 13.84 -11.60
N LEU A 250 -5.20 13.72 -12.64
CA LEU A 250 -4.81 13.08 -13.90
C LEU A 250 -3.64 13.80 -14.58
N MET A 251 -3.63 15.14 -14.58
CA MET A 251 -2.54 15.94 -15.12
C MET A 251 -1.20 15.76 -14.38
N THR A 252 -1.26 15.49 -13.08
CA THR A 252 -0.05 15.29 -12.26
C THR A 252 0.43 13.83 -12.26
N MET A 253 -0.39 12.86 -12.67
CA MET A 253 -0.02 11.44 -12.73
C MET A 253 1.23 11.15 -13.59
N PRO A 254 1.39 11.71 -14.79
CA PRO A 254 2.61 11.51 -15.60
C PRO A 254 3.87 11.93 -14.86
N VAL A 255 3.79 12.97 -14.01
CA VAL A 255 4.92 13.45 -13.21
C VAL A 255 5.35 12.37 -12.20
N GLY A 256 4.39 11.75 -11.51
CA GLY A 256 4.66 10.63 -10.59
C GLY A 256 5.26 9.41 -11.32
N VAL A 257 4.77 9.09 -12.52
CA VAL A 257 5.30 7.99 -13.33
C VAL A 257 6.75 8.28 -13.76
N VAL A 258 7.04 9.47 -14.27
CA VAL A 258 8.40 9.88 -14.63
C VAL A 258 9.32 9.83 -13.42
N ALA A 259 8.86 10.32 -12.26
CA ALA A 259 9.61 10.24 -11.01
C ALA A 259 9.91 8.78 -10.62
N GLY A 260 8.94 7.88 -10.73
CA GLY A 260 9.14 6.45 -10.48
C GLY A 260 10.14 5.80 -11.44
N ILE A 261 10.13 6.15 -12.73
CA ILE A 261 11.14 5.70 -13.70
C ILE A 261 12.53 6.24 -13.33
N MET A 262 12.63 7.52 -12.97
CA MET A 262 13.88 8.11 -12.47
C MET A 262 14.39 7.39 -11.21
N PHE A 263 13.51 7.10 -10.26
CA PHE A 263 13.84 6.33 -9.07
C PHE A 263 14.44 4.97 -9.45
N MET A 264 13.77 4.19 -10.31
CA MET A 264 14.25 2.87 -10.75
C MET A 264 15.62 2.95 -11.43
N ARG A 265 15.91 4.04 -12.17
CA ARG A 265 17.20 4.23 -12.84
C ARG A 265 18.34 4.55 -11.87
N PHE A 266 18.05 5.21 -10.74
CA PHE A 266 19.08 5.72 -9.82
C PHE A 266 19.16 4.96 -8.50
N VAL A 267 18.19 4.11 -8.15
CA VAL A 267 18.11 3.41 -6.86
C VAL A 267 19.32 2.52 -6.57
N ASP A 268 19.89 1.87 -7.58
CA ASP A 268 21.05 0.98 -7.44
C ASP A 268 22.39 1.69 -7.70
N THR A 269 22.38 3.02 -7.84
CA THR A 269 23.56 3.83 -8.14
C THR A 269 23.95 4.71 -6.96
N LYS A 270 25.16 5.32 -7.04
CA LYS A 270 25.61 6.35 -6.07
C LYS A 270 24.67 7.57 -6.00
N LYS A 271 23.77 7.74 -6.99
CA LYS A 271 22.78 8.84 -7.05
C LYS A 271 21.52 8.56 -6.25
N ARG A 272 21.37 7.38 -5.58
CA ARG A 272 20.22 7.02 -4.75
C ARG A 272 19.89 8.11 -3.73
N MET A 273 20.87 8.52 -2.90
CA MET A 273 20.63 9.49 -1.84
C MET A 273 20.35 10.91 -2.35
N PRO A 274 21.07 11.46 -3.33
CA PRO A 274 20.69 12.72 -3.96
C PRO A 274 19.27 12.71 -4.54
N THR A 275 18.87 11.62 -5.20
CA THR A 275 17.52 11.46 -5.75
C THR A 275 16.48 11.39 -4.63
N PHE A 276 16.77 10.68 -3.55
CA PHE A 276 15.91 10.63 -2.37
C PHE A 276 15.75 12.01 -1.73
N ILE A 277 16.84 12.78 -1.56
CA ILE A 277 16.80 14.14 -0.98
C ILE A 277 15.93 15.07 -1.85
N LEU A 278 16.11 15.04 -3.18
CA LEU A 278 15.26 15.81 -4.09
C LEU A 278 13.78 15.45 -3.92
N GLY A 279 13.47 14.15 -3.89
CA GLY A 279 12.13 13.65 -3.65
C GLY A 279 11.57 14.06 -2.30
N ALA A 280 12.40 14.03 -1.24
CA ALA A 280 12.02 14.44 0.10
C ALA A 280 11.64 15.92 0.17
N PHE A 281 12.43 16.79 -0.45
CA PHE A 281 12.09 18.23 -0.55
C PHE A 281 10.81 18.47 -1.32
N CYS A 282 10.59 17.77 -2.44
CA CYS A 282 9.37 17.89 -3.22
C CYS A 282 8.16 17.36 -2.42
N PHE A 283 8.29 16.21 -1.74
CA PHE A 283 7.19 15.58 -1.02
C PHE A 283 6.76 16.40 0.21
N ALA A 284 7.70 16.75 1.09
CA ALA A 284 7.41 17.58 2.24
C ALA A 284 7.01 19.00 1.82
N GLY A 285 7.74 19.61 0.90
CA GLY A 285 7.46 20.95 0.36
C GLY A 285 6.08 21.03 -0.27
N GLY A 286 5.64 20.01 -1.00
CA GLY A 286 4.31 19.94 -1.58
C GLY A 286 3.20 20.10 -0.54
N PHE A 287 3.32 19.45 0.62
CA PHE A 287 2.35 19.59 1.73
C PHE A 287 2.46 20.95 2.45
N PHE A 288 3.61 21.62 2.43
CA PHE A 288 3.76 22.97 3.00
C PHE A 288 3.14 24.07 2.12
N LEU A 289 3.00 23.88 0.81
CA LEU A 289 2.49 24.91 -0.10
C LEU A 289 1.08 25.43 0.29
N PRO A 290 0.07 24.60 0.58
CA PRO A 290 -1.23 25.07 1.02
C PRO A 290 -1.17 25.82 2.38
N VAL A 291 -0.19 25.48 3.22
CA VAL A 291 0.00 26.16 4.51
C VAL A 291 0.53 27.59 4.31
N ILE A 292 1.51 27.76 3.41
CA ILE A 292 2.18 29.07 3.19
C ILE A 292 1.29 30.00 2.35
N PHE A 293 0.65 29.46 1.28
CA PHE A 293 -0.11 30.26 0.30
C PHE A 293 -1.62 30.10 0.45
N ASN A 294 -2.08 29.64 1.62
CA ASN A 294 -3.45 29.25 1.88
C ASN A 294 -3.97 28.19 0.88
N PHE A 295 -5.17 27.71 1.06
CA PHE A 295 -5.80 26.71 0.20
C PHE A 295 -6.39 27.35 -1.07
N SER A 296 -5.57 28.10 -1.83
CA SER A 296 -5.97 28.62 -3.13
C SER A 296 -5.91 27.51 -4.19
N PRO A 297 -6.68 27.63 -5.31
CA PRO A 297 -6.61 26.64 -6.40
C PRO A 297 -5.19 26.42 -6.94
N ILE A 298 -4.37 27.48 -7.01
CA ILE A 298 -2.98 27.39 -7.49
C ILE A 298 -2.11 26.64 -6.49
N SER A 299 -2.21 26.96 -5.19
CA SER A 299 -1.44 26.26 -4.15
C SER A 299 -1.83 24.78 -4.06
N TRP A 300 -3.12 24.46 -4.25
CA TRP A 300 -3.61 23.08 -4.29
C TRP A 300 -3.05 22.30 -5.48
N PHE A 301 -3.12 22.86 -6.70
CA PHE A 301 -2.52 22.23 -7.86
C PHE A 301 -1.02 22.00 -7.70
N SER A 302 -0.30 23.01 -7.17
CA SER A 302 1.13 22.89 -6.89
C SER A 302 1.42 21.81 -5.84
N CYS A 303 0.58 21.68 -4.81
CA CYS A 303 0.66 20.59 -3.84
C CYS A 303 0.54 19.23 -4.53
N LEU A 304 -0.46 19.02 -5.39
CA LEU A 304 -0.63 17.78 -6.14
C LEU A 304 0.58 17.48 -7.03
N PHE A 305 1.13 18.49 -7.69
CA PHE A 305 2.29 18.33 -8.59
C PHE A 305 3.56 17.92 -7.81
N PHE A 306 3.92 18.66 -6.76
CA PHE A 306 5.13 18.39 -6.00
C PHE A 306 5.02 17.11 -5.17
N THR A 307 3.85 16.78 -4.64
CA THR A 307 3.63 15.51 -3.92
C THR A 307 3.68 14.31 -4.87
N ALA A 308 3.19 14.42 -6.11
CA ALA A 308 3.33 13.38 -7.12
C ALA A 308 4.80 13.13 -7.48
N LEU A 309 5.58 14.20 -7.71
CA LEU A 309 7.03 14.10 -7.98
C LEU A 309 7.78 13.49 -6.77
N GLY A 310 7.52 14.00 -5.58
CA GLY A 310 8.19 13.58 -4.35
C GLY A 310 7.87 12.14 -3.96
N SER A 311 6.62 11.71 -4.09
CA SER A 311 6.20 10.35 -3.77
C SER A 311 6.85 9.31 -4.69
N GLY A 312 7.01 9.63 -5.98
CA GLY A 312 7.70 8.76 -6.92
C GLY A 312 9.18 8.53 -6.61
N LEU A 313 9.84 9.49 -5.94
CA LEU A 313 11.28 9.45 -5.64
C LEU A 313 11.61 9.02 -4.20
N ALA A 314 10.78 9.35 -3.21
CA ALA A 314 11.16 9.28 -1.80
C ALA A 314 10.10 8.65 -0.86
N PHE A 315 9.15 7.89 -1.38
CA PHE A 315 8.09 7.30 -0.58
C PHE A 315 8.14 5.76 -0.59
N GLU A 316 7.17 5.10 -1.21
CA GLU A 316 6.97 3.65 -1.10
C GLU A 316 8.10 2.85 -1.78
N GLY A 317 8.62 3.34 -2.90
CA GLY A 317 9.69 2.65 -3.64
C GLY A 317 10.95 2.48 -2.79
N ILE A 318 11.42 3.56 -2.16
CA ILE A 318 12.63 3.52 -1.33
C ILE A 318 12.40 2.73 -0.03
N MET A 319 11.20 2.79 0.56
CA MET A 319 10.84 1.97 1.73
C MET A 319 10.99 0.48 1.40
N LYS A 320 10.45 0.05 0.25
CA LYS A 320 10.57 -1.35 -0.19
C LYS A 320 12.03 -1.76 -0.37
N VAL A 321 12.87 -0.91 -0.98
CA VAL A 321 14.30 -1.20 -1.16
C VAL A 321 15.01 -1.31 0.19
N TRP A 322 14.85 -0.33 1.07
CA TRP A 322 15.48 -0.37 2.39
C TRP A 322 15.02 -1.54 3.24
N SER A 323 13.73 -1.90 3.16
CA SER A 323 13.18 -3.07 3.84
C SER A 323 13.83 -4.37 3.32
N GLN A 324 13.98 -4.50 2.00
CA GLN A 324 14.61 -5.69 1.41
C GLN A 324 16.11 -5.79 1.73
N GLU A 325 16.82 -4.67 1.82
CA GLU A 325 18.26 -4.63 2.11
C GLU A 325 18.59 -4.82 3.60
N SER A 326 17.66 -4.46 4.51
CA SER A 326 17.92 -4.42 5.95
C SER A 326 17.64 -5.73 6.68
N PHE A 327 16.90 -6.67 6.08
CA PHE A 327 16.48 -7.91 6.74
C PHE A 327 16.90 -9.14 5.95
N PRO A 328 17.28 -10.23 6.65
CA PRO A 328 17.61 -11.50 6.00
C PRO A 328 16.35 -12.11 5.36
N THR A 329 16.55 -13.00 4.40
CA THR A 329 15.50 -13.58 3.55
C THR A 329 14.32 -14.12 4.36
N MET A 330 14.56 -14.79 5.49
CA MET A 330 13.52 -15.42 6.31
C MET A 330 12.70 -14.44 7.18
N LEU A 331 13.20 -13.22 7.39
CA LEU A 331 12.52 -12.17 8.17
C LEU A 331 11.96 -11.04 7.30
N ARG A 332 12.37 -10.97 6.04
CA ARG A 332 12.10 -9.86 5.12
C ARG A 332 10.62 -9.62 4.89
N SER A 333 9.87 -10.68 4.56
CA SER A 333 8.43 -10.58 4.32
C SER A 333 7.65 -10.23 5.58
N THR A 334 8.04 -10.82 6.72
CA THR A 334 7.41 -10.53 8.02
C THR A 334 7.66 -9.10 8.44
N ALA A 335 8.90 -8.61 8.33
CA ALA A 335 9.25 -7.23 8.67
C ALA A 335 8.48 -6.22 7.81
N GLN A 336 8.45 -6.43 6.49
CA GLN A 336 7.71 -5.57 5.57
C GLN A 336 6.20 -5.57 5.85
N GLY A 337 5.62 -6.74 6.09
CA GLY A 337 4.19 -6.87 6.43
C GLY A 337 3.82 -6.09 7.69
N ILE A 338 4.65 -6.16 8.73
CA ILE A 338 4.40 -5.43 9.98
C ILE A 338 4.57 -3.92 9.80
N ILE A 339 5.60 -3.48 9.06
CA ILE A 339 5.82 -2.07 8.75
C ILE A 339 4.57 -1.50 8.06
N VAL A 340 4.05 -2.20 7.06
CA VAL A 340 2.83 -1.80 6.33
C VAL A 340 1.61 -1.79 7.26
N ALA A 341 1.44 -2.82 8.09
CA ALA A 341 0.29 -2.92 9.01
C ALA A 341 0.27 -1.77 10.04
N ILE A 342 1.43 -1.46 10.66
CA ILE A 342 1.56 -0.32 11.59
C ILE A 342 1.21 0.99 10.89
N SER A 343 1.72 1.19 9.69
CA SER A 343 1.43 2.38 8.90
C SER A 343 -0.06 2.51 8.57
N ARG A 344 -0.70 1.43 8.09
CA ARG A 344 -2.14 1.43 7.78
C ARG A 344 -3.01 1.65 9.03
N LEU A 345 -2.62 1.07 10.18
CA LEU A 345 -3.30 1.31 11.44
C LEU A 345 -3.26 2.79 11.83
N SER A 346 -2.08 3.41 11.76
CA SER A 346 -1.89 4.85 12.05
C SER A 346 -2.73 5.73 11.11
N CYS A 347 -2.76 5.40 9.81
CA CYS A 347 -3.57 6.10 8.81
C CYS A 347 -5.08 5.97 9.08
N GLY A 348 -5.54 4.77 9.44
CA GLY A 348 -6.93 4.52 9.78
C GLY A 348 -7.39 5.32 10.99
N LEU A 349 -6.56 5.37 12.05
CA LEU A 349 -6.86 6.18 13.24
C LEU A 349 -6.94 7.67 12.92
N LEU A 350 -6.03 8.19 12.10
CA LEU A 350 -6.07 9.59 11.67
C LEU A 350 -7.31 9.89 10.83
N ALA A 351 -7.71 8.96 9.95
CA ALA A 351 -8.85 9.15 9.06
C ALA A 351 -10.16 9.44 9.79
N PHE A 352 -10.39 8.87 10.98
CA PHE A 352 -11.58 9.16 11.80
C PHE A 352 -11.70 10.63 12.21
N VAL A 353 -10.57 11.26 12.49
CA VAL A 353 -10.55 12.63 13.00
C VAL A 353 -10.22 13.67 11.92
N THR A 354 -9.79 13.23 10.73
CA THR A 354 -9.37 14.13 9.65
C THR A 354 -10.44 15.14 9.25
N PRO A 355 -11.73 14.79 9.02
CA PRO A 355 -12.74 15.78 8.65
C PRO A 355 -12.98 16.81 9.75
N LEU A 356 -13.00 16.38 11.03
CA LEU A 356 -13.15 17.31 12.18
C LEU A 356 -11.98 18.29 12.28
N LEU A 357 -10.74 17.80 12.01
CA LEU A 357 -9.56 18.66 11.98
C LEU A 357 -9.60 19.63 10.79
N LEU A 358 -10.16 19.24 9.67
CA LEU A 358 -10.35 20.11 8.50
C LEU A 358 -11.39 21.19 8.77
N ASP A 359 -12.49 20.84 9.42
CA ASP A 359 -13.55 21.79 9.79
C ASP A 359 -13.03 22.80 10.85
N ALA A 360 -12.17 22.36 11.77
CA ALA A 360 -11.54 23.22 12.79
C ALA A 360 -10.43 24.13 12.24
N GLY A 361 -9.70 23.68 11.20
CA GLY A 361 -8.62 24.47 10.60
C GLY A 361 -7.74 23.65 9.65
N PRO A 362 -7.96 23.74 8.33
CA PRO A 362 -7.20 22.98 7.35
C PRO A 362 -5.69 23.28 7.37
N ILE A 363 -5.31 24.52 7.71
CA ILE A 363 -3.91 24.93 7.84
C ILE A 363 -3.23 24.16 8.99
N ALA A 364 -3.90 23.97 10.13
CA ALA A 364 -3.35 23.24 11.27
C ALA A 364 -3.09 21.77 10.91
N LEU A 365 -4.05 21.09 10.27
CA LEU A 365 -3.87 19.70 9.81
C LEU A 365 -2.70 19.57 8.85
N TYR A 366 -2.61 20.44 7.82
CA TYR A 366 -1.55 20.36 6.84
C TYR A 366 -0.17 20.75 7.41
N SER A 367 -0.12 21.66 8.39
CA SER A 367 1.11 21.97 9.14
C SER A 367 1.62 20.75 9.92
N ILE A 368 0.71 20.01 10.57
CA ILE A 368 1.06 18.78 11.27
C ILE A 368 1.53 17.72 10.26
N LEU A 369 0.77 17.48 9.19
CA LEU A 369 1.11 16.46 8.19
C LEU A 369 2.46 16.76 7.52
N SER A 370 2.71 17.99 7.10
CA SER A 370 3.96 18.39 6.47
C SER A 370 5.16 18.23 7.40
N THR A 371 4.99 18.59 8.69
CA THR A 371 6.02 18.40 9.71
C THR A 371 6.30 16.93 9.96
N VAL A 372 5.26 16.10 10.09
CA VAL A 372 5.38 14.65 10.28
C VAL A 372 6.07 13.99 9.08
N VAL A 373 5.70 14.37 7.85
CA VAL A 373 6.38 13.90 6.63
C VAL A 373 7.85 14.28 6.64
N ALA A 374 8.18 15.55 6.92
CA ALA A 374 9.55 16.01 6.97
C ALA A 374 10.39 15.25 8.01
N LEU A 375 9.82 15.00 9.20
CA LEU A 375 10.47 14.18 10.24
C LEU A 375 10.67 12.74 9.79
N GLY A 376 9.66 12.12 9.15
CA GLY A 376 9.79 10.76 8.60
C GLY A 376 10.90 10.65 7.57
N LEU A 377 10.95 11.60 6.64
CA LEU A 377 11.98 11.66 5.60
C LEU A 377 13.39 11.90 6.20
N LEU A 378 13.48 12.77 7.20
CA LEU A 378 14.74 13.03 7.93
C LEU A 378 15.24 11.77 8.65
N ILE A 379 14.35 11.03 9.33
CA ILE A 379 14.71 9.75 9.99
C ILE A 379 15.16 8.73 8.95
N GLY A 380 14.47 8.62 7.82
CA GLY A 380 14.90 7.77 6.71
C GLY A 380 16.29 8.15 6.22
N TRP A 381 16.57 9.43 6.01
CA TRP A 381 17.89 9.90 5.61
C TRP A 381 18.97 9.58 6.65
N LEU A 382 18.76 9.93 7.92
CA LEU A 382 19.73 9.72 8.99
C LEU A 382 20.07 8.24 9.20
N CYS A 383 19.08 7.35 9.09
CA CYS A 383 19.27 5.93 9.36
C CYS A 383 19.91 5.18 8.18
N PHE A 384 19.66 5.63 6.93
CA PHE A 384 20.11 4.91 5.73
C PHE A 384 21.16 5.66 4.91
N HIS A 385 21.55 6.88 5.32
CA HIS A 385 22.64 7.62 4.70
C HIS A 385 24.01 7.02 5.07
N GLY A 386 24.84 6.74 4.06
CA GLY A 386 26.25 6.37 4.25
C GLY A 386 26.55 4.96 4.75
N LYS A 387 25.55 4.14 5.04
CA LYS A 387 25.72 2.74 5.44
C LYS A 387 24.86 1.84 4.55
N PRO A 388 25.37 1.31 3.45
CA PRO A 388 24.66 0.29 2.70
C PRO A 388 24.62 -0.99 3.55
N ARG A 389 23.60 -1.12 4.41
CA ARG A 389 23.26 -2.41 4.99
C ARG A 389 22.64 -3.22 3.85
N ASN A 390 23.37 -4.19 3.38
CA ASN A 390 22.89 -5.08 2.33
C ASN A 390 23.11 -6.51 2.81
N GLU A 391 22.08 -7.04 3.51
CA GLU A 391 22.09 -8.43 4.01
C GLU A 391 22.18 -9.43 2.85
N PHE A 392 21.87 -9.05 1.60
CA PHE A 392 22.14 -9.90 0.42
C PHE A 392 23.63 -10.14 0.21
N LYS A 393 24.51 -9.19 0.55
CA LYS A 393 25.97 -9.39 0.43
C LYS A 393 26.49 -10.29 1.52
N SER A 394 25.97 -10.18 2.75
CA SER A 394 26.35 -11.06 3.85
C SER A 394 25.80 -12.49 3.67
N GLU A 395 24.66 -12.67 3.00
CA GLU A 395 24.12 -13.98 2.64
C GLU A 395 24.84 -14.63 1.44
N ALA A 396 25.50 -13.82 0.59
CA ALA A 396 26.25 -14.28 -0.59
C ALA A 396 27.72 -14.60 -0.29
N GLU A 397 28.27 -14.18 0.85
CA GLU A 397 29.60 -14.60 1.29
C GLU A 397 29.54 -16.06 1.71
N PRO A 398 30.26 -16.99 1.03
CA PRO A 398 30.28 -18.39 1.42
C PRO A 398 30.80 -18.50 2.86
N PHE A 399 30.18 -19.36 3.65
CA PHE A 399 30.66 -19.82 4.95
C PHE A 399 32.01 -20.56 4.75
N PHE A 400 33.08 -19.82 4.46
CA PHE A 400 34.41 -20.28 4.48
C PHE A 400 35.18 -19.56 5.60
N GLU A 401 34.79 -19.89 6.84
CA GLU A 401 35.72 -19.77 7.97
C GLU A 401 35.31 -20.81 9.03
N ASP A 402 36.26 -21.70 9.33
CA ASP A 402 36.28 -22.65 10.44
C ASP A 402 35.33 -23.86 10.40
N SER A 403 35.43 -24.67 9.35
CA SER A 403 35.25 -26.11 9.53
C SER A 403 36.64 -26.76 9.73
N PRO A 404 36.91 -27.47 10.86
CA PRO A 404 38.11 -28.25 10.97
C PRO A 404 38.12 -29.28 9.85
N VAL A 405 39.15 -29.23 9.05
CA VAL A 405 39.42 -30.22 8.00
C VAL A 405 39.51 -31.58 8.69
N PHE A 406 38.48 -32.40 8.58
CA PHE A 406 38.58 -33.82 8.85
C PHE A 406 39.44 -34.41 7.76
N HIS A 407 40.73 -34.60 8.07
CA HIS A 407 41.60 -35.50 7.31
C HIS A 407 41.04 -36.92 7.42
N ILE A 408 40.36 -37.35 6.37
CA ILE A 408 40.07 -38.76 6.19
C ILE A 408 41.39 -39.36 5.67
N ASP A 409 42.17 -39.97 6.56
CA ASP A 409 43.24 -40.85 6.19
C ASP A 409 42.69 -42.04 5.40
N THR A 410 42.86 -41.99 4.10
CA THR A 410 42.70 -43.17 3.25
C THR A 410 43.86 -44.11 3.46
N PRO A 411 43.66 -45.35 3.93
CA PRO A 411 44.73 -46.32 4.03
C PRO A 411 45.17 -46.73 2.61
N ALA A 412 46.47 -46.57 2.35
CA ALA A 412 47.14 -47.01 1.15
C ALA A 412 46.95 -48.52 1.01
N ALA A 413 46.25 -48.97 -0.02
CA ALA A 413 46.26 -50.37 -0.45
C ALA A 413 47.61 -50.64 -1.10
N LYS A 414 48.43 -51.43 -0.44
CA LYS A 414 49.56 -52.16 -1.05
C LYS A 414 48.95 -53.28 -1.89
N ILE A 415 49.17 -53.31 -3.17
CA ILE A 415 49.74 -54.44 -3.96
C ILE A 415 50.25 -53.87 -5.28
#